data_b4151f2c4bc6a5689e9eef5500e45099
#
_entry.id   b4151f2c4bc6a5689e9eef5500e45099
#
_cell.length_a   1.000
_cell.length_b   1.000
_cell.length_c   1.000
_cell.angle_alpha   90.00
_cell.angle_beta   90.00
_cell.angle_gamma   90.00
#
_symmetry.space_group_name_H-M   'P 1'
#
loop_
_entity.id
_entity.type
_entity.pdbx_description
1 polymer ?
#
loop_
_entity_poly.entity_id
_entity_poly.type
_entity_poly.pdbx_seq_one_letter_code
_entity_poly.pdbx_strand_id
1 'polypeptide(L)'
;MHRRTFIKTSIAAALAATLASKLGAQEMDAESQASFDTVMAFMGAMGGGDMDTMSRLMADDMVWHNEGDKTLPWIHGDIKGKAAIFEFLPVFSSNLQTTKWENGDAFASGDTVAVFGTMAATATKTGQSTGDFTFALRAKVRDGQVVLWHWFEDSFVVSQAYHGKM
;
A
#
# COMPACT_ATOMS: atom_id res chain seq x y z
N MET A 1 -63.54 12.55 -38.05
CA MET A 1 -62.76 12.96 -36.85
C MET A 1 -61.73 11.87 -36.55
N HIS A 2 -60.50 12.03 -37.01
CA HIS A 2 -59.39 11.05 -36.76
C HIS A 2 -58.37 11.66 -35.83
N ARG A 3 -58.28 11.12 -34.60
CA ARG A 3 -57.21 11.46 -33.64
C ARG A 3 -56.01 10.65 -34.03
N ARG A 4 -54.93 11.30 -34.47
CA ARG A 4 -53.58 10.72 -34.58
C ARG A 4 -52.84 10.89 -33.25
N THR A 5 -52.59 9.78 -32.57
CA THR A 5 -51.76 9.71 -31.37
C THR A 5 -50.29 9.68 -31.79
N PHE A 6 -49.51 10.70 -31.38
CA PHE A 6 -48.05 10.72 -31.56
C PHE A 6 -47.40 9.93 -30.43
N ILE A 7 -46.79 8.80 -30.74
CA ILE A 7 -45.88 8.09 -29.86
C ILE A 7 -44.51 8.73 -30.09
N LYS A 8 -44.08 9.56 -29.14
CA LYS A 8 -42.69 10.03 -29.08
C LYS A 8 -41.87 9.01 -28.29
N THR A 9 -41.07 8.23 -29.00
CA THR A 9 -40.21 7.18 -28.46
C THR A 9 -39.01 7.82 -27.77
N SER A 10 -38.90 7.59 -26.47
CA SER A 10 -37.75 8.01 -25.64
C SER A 10 -36.58 7.04 -25.85
N ILE A 11 -35.77 7.23 -26.90
CA ILE A 11 -34.55 6.41 -27.14
C ILE A 11 -33.31 7.01 -26.48
N ALA A 12 -33.38 8.27 -26.02
CA ALA A 12 -32.21 8.95 -25.45
C ALA A 12 -31.82 8.52 -24.02
N ALA A 13 -32.76 7.97 -23.25
CA ALA A 13 -32.49 7.59 -21.85
C ALA A 13 -31.74 6.26 -21.70
N ALA A 14 -31.86 5.35 -22.66
CA ALA A 14 -31.21 4.03 -22.60
C ALA A 14 -29.72 4.07 -22.95
N LEU A 15 -29.25 5.03 -23.77
CA LEU A 15 -27.83 5.16 -24.13
C LEU A 15 -26.99 5.81 -23.03
N ALA A 16 -27.59 6.69 -22.21
CA ALA A 16 -26.88 7.35 -21.11
C ALA A 16 -26.64 6.40 -19.93
N ALA A 17 -27.55 5.46 -19.67
CA ALA A 17 -27.41 4.49 -18.59
C ALA A 17 -26.32 3.41 -18.89
N THR A 18 -26.12 3.07 -20.17
CA THR A 18 -25.10 2.06 -20.59
C THR A 18 -23.69 2.65 -20.63
N LEU A 19 -23.54 3.97 -20.76
CA LEU A 19 -22.23 4.64 -20.68
C LEU A 19 -21.82 4.93 -19.23
N ALA A 20 -22.77 5.21 -18.34
CA ALA A 20 -22.47 5.44 -16.92
C ALA A 20 -22.02 4.15 -16.19
N SER A 21 -22.52 2.97 -16.62
CA SER A 21 -22.08 1.68 -16.05
C SER A 21 -20.71 1.20 -16.56
N LYS A 22 -20.15 1.82 -17.60
CA LYS A 22 -18.79 1.53 -18.09
C LYS A 22 -17.70 2.46 -17.51
N LEU A 23 -18.09 3.50 -16.77
CA LEU A 23 -17.19 4.40 -16.02
C LEU A 23 -17.17 4.08 -14.50
N GLY A 24 -17.93 3.09 -14.06
CA GLY A 24 -17.88 2.56 -12.70
C GLY A 24 -16.71 1.60 -12.56
N ALA A 25 -15.92 1.75 -11.51
CA ALA A 25 -14.78 0.97 -11.05
C ALA A 25 -14.53 -0.29 -11.91
N GLN A 26 -13.47 -0.28 -12.69
CA GLN A 26 -13.02 -1.46 -13.42
C GLN A 26 -12.75 -2.53 -12.38
N GLU A 27 -13.58 -3.59 -12.32
CA GLU A 27 -13.33 -4.72 -11.43
C GLU A 27 -11.93 -5.24 -11.74
N MET A 28 -11.12 -5.45 -10.70
CA MET A 28 -9.82 -6.07 -10.86
C MET A 28 -10.02 -7.46 -11.49
N ASP A 29 -9.16 -7.81 -12.44
CA ASP A 29 -9.13 -9.18 -12.94
C ASP A 29 -8.64 -10.16 -11.83
N ALA A 30 -8.77 -11.45 -12.05
CA ALA A 30 -8.47 -12.47 -11.04
C ALA A 30 -7.00 -12.43 -10.58
N GLU A 31 -6.05 -12.09 -11.46
CA GLU A 31 -4.63 -11.97 -11.13
C GLU A 31 -4.40 -10.73 -10.25
N SER A 32 -4.94 -9.59 -10.64
CA SER A 32 -4.87 -8.34 -9.87
C SER A 32 -5.48 -8.50 -8.49
N GLN A 33 -6.65 -9.18 -8.39
CA GLN A 33 -7.30 -9.44 -7.11
C GLN A 33 -6.45 -10.35 -6.21
N ALA A 34 -5.89 -11.44 -6.75
CA ALA A 34 -5.03 -12.34 -5.99
C ALA A 34 -3.76 -11.63 -5.48
N SER A 35 -3.16 -10.78 -6.32
CA SER A 35 -2.01 -9.96 -5.93
C SER A 35 -2.36 -8.95 -4.84
N PHE A 36 -3.49 -8.28 -4.98
CA PHE A 36 -4.02 -7.35 -3.97
C PHE A 36 -4.23 -8.03 -2.62
N ASP A 37 -4.94 -9.18 -2.61
CA ASP A 37 -5.23 -9.93 -1.39
C ASP A 37 -3.94 -10.40 -0.70
N THR A 38 -2.94 -10.84 -1.46
CA THR A 38 -1.63 -11.25 -0.95
C THR A 38 -0.92 -10.10 -0.25
N VAL A 39 -0.86 -8.91 -0.87
CA VAL A 39 -0.20 -7.73 -0.29
C VAL A 39 -0.94 -7.22 0.94
N MET A 40 -2.28 -7.18 0.91
CA MET A 40 -3.08 -6.75 2.06
C MET A 40 -2.93 -7.72 3.24
N ALA A 41 -2.89 -9.03 2.98
CA ALA A 41 -2.62 -10.04 4.01
C ALA A 41 -1.20 -9.89 4.60
N PHE A 42 -0.20 -9.62 3.76
CA PHE A 42 1.18 -9.35 4.21
C PHE A 42 1.26 -8.09 5.10
N MET A 43 0.60 -6.99 4.69
CA MET A 43 0.52 -5.76 5.51
C MET A 43 -0.17 -6.01 6.85
N GLY A 44 -1.28 -6.75 6.84
CA GLY A 44 -2.01 -7.12 8.06
C GLY A 44 -1.16 -7.96 9.02
N ALA A 45 -0.43 -8.94 8.50
CA ALA A 45 0.49 -9.77 9.27
C ALA A 45 1.63 -8.93 9.89
N MET A 46 2.21 -8.02 9.11
CA MET A 46 3.25 -7.10 9.57
C MET A 46 2.75 -6.19 10.70
N GLY A 47 1.58 -5.57 10.52
CA GLY A 47 0.96 -4.71 11.55
C GLY A 47 0.55 -5.47 12.81
N GLY A 48 0.15 -6.73 12.68
CA GLY A 48 -0.21 -7.62 13.79
C GLY A 48 0.97 -8.35 14.46
N GLY A 49 2.18 -8.25 13.89
CA GLY A 49 3.36 -8.98 14.38
C GLY A 49 3.31 -10.48 14.10
N ASP A 50 2.49 -10.93 13.14
CA ASP A 50 2.39 -12.34 12.74
C ASP A 50 3.54 -12.72 11.80
N MET A 51 4.68 -13.06 12.39
CA MET A 51 5.89 -13.42 11.67
C MET A 51 5.74 -14.70 10.83
N ASP A 52 4.90 -15.64 11.27
CA ASP A 52 4.65 -16.89 10.54
C ASP A 52 3.90 -16.63 9.23
N THR A 53 2.86 -15.82 9.28
CA THR A 53 2.12 -15.40 8.08
C THR A 53 3.01 -14.53 7.16
N MET A 54 3.76 -13.58 7.70
CA MET A 54 4.74 -12.82 6.92
C MET A 54 5.72 -13.75 6.21
N SER A 55 6.28 -14.75 6.91
CA SER A 55 7.24 -15.70 6.35
C SER A 55 6.65 -16.53 5.20
N ARG A 56 5.39 -16.94 5.31
CA ARG A 56 4.70 -17.70 4.24
C ARG A 56 4.44 -16.86 3.00
N LEU A 57 4.06 -15.59 3.19
CA LEU A 57 3.72 -14.67 2.11
C LEU A 57 4.95 -13.97 1.51
N MET A 58 6.13 -14.14 2.08
CA MET A 58 7.39 -13.57 1.60
C MET A 58 8.14 -14.60 0.74
N ALA A 59 8.50 -14.23 -0.49
CA ALA A 59 9.38 -15.05 -1.32
C ALA A 59 10.80 -15.09 -0.74
N ASP A 60 11.52 -16.19 -0.95
CA ASP A 60 12.88 -16.35 -0.43
C ASP A 60 13.87 -15.34 -1.03
N ASP A 61 13.61 -14.88 -2.27
CA ASP A 61 14.39 -13.88 -3.00
C ASP A 61 13.79 -12.46 -2.96
N MET A 62 12.83 -12.22 -2.06
CA MET A 62 12.18 -10.91 -1.92
C MET A 62 13.21 -9.79 -1.76
N VAL A 63 12.92 -8.65 -2.40
CA VAL A 63 13.66 -7.40 -2.22
C VAL A 63 12.79 -6.43 -1.42
N TRP A 64 13.37 -5.92 -0.35
CA TRP A 64 12.80 -4.83 0.44
C TRP A 64 13.60 -3.56 0.23
N HIS A 65 12.94 -2.47 -0.15
CA HIS A 65 13.55 -1.18 -0.41
C HIS A 65 12.76 -0.07 0.28
N ASN A 66 13.45 0.78 1.05
CA ASN A 66 12.87 1.99 1.64
C ASN A 66 13.54 3.21 1.01
N GLU A 67 12.73 4.10 0.41
CA GLU A 67 13.18 5.40 -0.05
C GLU A 67 13.12 6.42 1.09
N GLY A 68 14.11 7.32 1.11
CA GLY A 68 14.08 8.43 2.07
C GLY A 68 15.45 8.95 2.47
N ASP A 69 15.48 9.63 3.62
CA ASP A 69 16.69 10.23 4.19
C ASP A 69 17.65 9.14 4.68
N LYS A 70 18.82 9.03 4.03
CA LYS A 70 19.86 8.03 4.32
C LYS A 70 20.53 8.20 5.69
N THR A 71 20.20 9.24 6.44
CA THR A 71 20.63 9.38 7.83
C THR A 71 19.78 8.56 8.81
N LEU A 72 18.64 8.03 8.33
CA LEU A 72 17.78 7.13 9.09
C LEU A 72 18.31 5.68 9.04
N PRO A 73 18.38 4.96 10.18
CA PRO A 73 18.99 3.63 10.23
C PRO A 73 18.29 2.56 9.38
N TRP A 74 17.05 2.79 8.96
CA TRP A 74 16.27 1.85 8.15
C TRP A 74 16.23 2.21 6.65
N ILE A 75 16.97 3.23 6.23
CA ILE A 75 17.09 3.62 4.82
C ILE A 75 18.44 3.14 4.27
N HIS A 76 18.52 1.91 3.81
CA HIS A 76 19.75 1.24 3.41
C HIS A 76 19.86 0.87 1.93
N GLY A 77 18.84 1.17 1.11
CA GLY A 77 18.73 0.62 -0.24
C GLY A 77 18.15 -0.81 -0.22
N ASP A 78 18.53 -1.65 -1.15
CA ASP A 78 17.97 -2.99 -1.29
C ASP A 78 18.45 -3.96 -0.18
N ILE A 79 17.50 -4.53 0.55
CA ILE A 79 17.70 -5.68 1.43
C ILE A 79 17.15 -6.90 0.69
N LYS A 80 18.01 -7.90 0.44
CA LYS A 80 17.67 -9.02 -0.43
C LYS A 80 17.59 -10.32 0.35
N GLY A 81 16.49 -11.02 0.14
CA GLY A 81 16.22 -12.32 0.71
C GLY A 81 15.54 -12.27 2.06
N LYS A 82 14.68 -13.26 2.28
CA LYS A 82 13.83 -13.39 3.47
C LYS A 82 14.61 -13.29 4.79
N ALA A 83 15.74 -13.98 4.91
CA ALA A 83 16.53 -13.98 6.15
C ALA A 83 17.04 -12.58 6.49
N ALA A 84 17.63 -11.84 5.52
CA ALA A 84 18.12 -10.50 5.71
C ALA A 84 17.00 -9.50 6.05
N ILE A 85 15.79 -9.69 5.48
CA ILE A 85 14.64 -8.87 5.79
C ILE A 85 14.20 -9.09 7.24
N PHE A 86 14.14 -10.34 7.73
CA PHE A 86 13.81 -10.62 9.13
C PHE A 86 14.83 -10.06 10.12
N GLU A 87 16.12 -10.03 9.76
CA GLU A 87 17.15 -9.36 10.56
C GLU A 87 16.99 -7.84 10.57
N PHE A 88 16.46 -7.26 9.49
CA PHE A 88 16.23 -5.82 9.34
C PHE A 88 14.99 -5.31 10.09
N LEU A 89 13.88 -6.06 10.13
CA LEU A 89 12.62 -5.59 10.72
C LEU A 89 12.76 -5.02 12.14
N PRO A 90 13.56 -5.60 13.06
CA PRO A 90 13.81 -5.03 14.38
C PRO A 90 14.47 -3.64 14.34
N VAL A 91 15.25 -3.32 13.31
CA VAL A 91 15.87 -1.99 13.18
C VAL A 91 14.79 -0.92 13.05
N PHE A 92 13.77 -1.18 12.23
CA PHE A 92 12.63 -0.25 12.10
C PHE A 92 11.85 -0.13 13.41
N SER A 93 11.37 -1.25 13.96
CA SER A 93 10.49 -1.26 15.14
C SER A 93 11.18 -0.76 16.43
N SER A 94 12.50 -0.87 16.54
CA SER A 94 13.26 -0.33 17.68
C SER A 94 13.46 1.19 17.61
N ASN A 95 13.37 1.78 16.43
CA ASN A 95 13.60 3.22 16.22
C ASN A 95 12.31 4.04 16.06
N LEU A 96 11.25 3.42 15.58
CA LEU A 96 9.95 4.07 15.39
C LEU A 96 8.82 3.24 16.03
N GLN A 97 8.11 3.83 16.96
CA GLN A 97 6.86 3.30 17.50
C GLN A 97 5.70 3.85 16.68
N THR A 98 5.10 3.02 15.83
CA THR A 98 3.91 3.40 15.07
C THR A 98 2.75 3.69 16.02
N THR A 99 2.14 4.88 15.92
CA THR A 99 1.01 5.33 16.73
C THR A 99 -0.28 5.43 15.93
N LYS A 100 -0.17 5.49 14.60
CA LYS A 100 -1.29 5.53 13.66
C LYS A 100 -0.90 4.81 12.37
N TRP A 101 -1.85 4.05 11.80
CA TRP A 101 -1.73 3.45 10.48
C TRP A 101 -3.11 3.43 9.83
N GLU A 102 -3.26 4.12 8.72
CA GLU A 102 -4.50 4.15 7.94
C GLU A 102 -4.18 3.92 6.47
N ASN A 103 -4.70 2.83 5.91
CA ASN A 103 -4.68 2.63 4.46
C ASN A 103 -5.76 3.52 3.82
N GLY A 104 -5.37 4.24 2.78
CA GLY A 104 -6.26 5.00 1.91
C GLY A 104 -6.54 4.24 0.62
N ASP A 105 -6.27 4.89 -0.52
CA ASP A 105 -6.48 4.26 -1.83
C ASP A 105 -5.51 3.10 -2.06
N ALA A 106 -6.02 1.99 -2.59
CA ALA A 106 -5.20 0.85 -2.96
C ALA A 106 -5.76 0.19 -4.23
N PHE A 107 -4.89 -0.25 -5.13
CA PHE A 107 -5.26 -0.89 -6.38
C PHE A 107 -4.16 -1.82 -6.88
N ALA A 108 -4.53 -2.74 -7.77
CA ALA A 108 -3.61 -3.68 -8.40
C ALA A 108 -3.80 -3.73 -9.91
N SER A 109 -2.72 -4.07 -10.61
CA SER A 109 -2.71 -4.38 -12.05
C SER A 109 -1.73 -5.51 -12.29
N GLY A 110 -2.26 -6.71 -12.61
CA GLY A 110 -1.48 -7.94 -12.72
C GLY A 110 -0.73 -8.24 -11.42
N ASP A 111 0.58 -8.37 -11.50
CA ASP A 111 1.48 -8.68 -10.38
C ASP A 111 1.79 -7.49 -9.45
N THR A 112 1.37 -6.29 -9.82
CA THR A 112 1.78 -5.04 -9.14
C THR A 112 0.63 -4.45 -8.32
N VAL A 113 0.92 -4.12 -7.06
CA VAL A 113 -0.02 -3.51 -6.11
C VAL A 113 0.53 -2.18 -5.65
N ALA A 114 -0.31 -1.15 -5.63
CA ALA A 114 -0.03 0.14 -5.03
C ALA A 114 -0.98 0.39 -3.85
N VAL A 115 -0.43 0.87 -2.73
CA VAL A 115 -1.19 1.26 -1.55
C VAL A 115 -0.72 2.63 -1.11
N PHE A 116 -1.66 3.52 -0.82
CA PHE A 116 -1.41 4.84 -0.25
C PHE A 116 -2.04 4.94 1.13
N GLY A 117 -1.48 5.75 1.98
CA GLY A 117 -2.05 5.91 3.31
C GLY A 117 -1.39 7.00 4.14
N THR A 118 -1.77 7.02 5.40
CA THR A 118 -1.26 7.94 6.39
C THR A 118 -0.75 7.16 7.60
N MET A 119 0.39 7.58 8.10
CA MET A 119 0.99 7.05 9.33
C MET A 119 1.30 8.19 10.31
N ALA A 120 1.43 7.82 11.58
CA ALA A 120 2.16 8.61 12.57
C ALA A 120 2.99 7.68 13.44
N ALA A 121 4.11 8.17 13.92
CA ALA A 121 5.00 7.43 14.80
C ALA A 121 5.65 8.34 15.86
N THR A 122 6.19 7.72 16.89
CA THR A 122 7.07 8.37 17.85
C THR A 122 8.49 7.84 17.64
N ALA A 123 9.45 8.72 17.45
CA ALA A 123 10.86 8.36 17.37
C ALA A 123 11.36 7.94 18.77
N THR A 124 11.73 6.68 18.93
CA THR A 124 12.11 6.10 20.24
C THR A 124 13.30 6.83 20.86
N LYS A 125 14.28 7.24 20.05
CA LYS A 125 15.49 7.94 20.48
C LYS A 125 15.23 9.31 21.13
N THR A 126 14.23 10.05 20.64
CA THR A 126 13.97 11.45 21.03
C THR A 126 12.67 11.63 21.79
N GLY A 127 11.76 10.67 21.71
CA GLY A 127 10.40 10.78 22.21
C GLY A 127 9.51 11.73 21.37
N GLN A 128 10.00 12.25 20.23
CA GLN A 128 9.24 13.20 19.41
C GLN A 128 8.29 12.45 18.47
N SER A 129 7.07 12.99 18.34
CA SER A 129 6.09 12.52 17.35
C SER A 129 6.43 13.07 15.98
N THR A 130 6.23 12.26 14.94
CA THR A 130 6.31 12.71 13.55
C THR A 130 5.12 13.58 13.14
N GLY A 131 4.01 13.57 13.92
CA GLY A 131 2.71 13.96 13.36
C GLY A 131 2.26 12.99 12.26
N ASP A 132 1.17 13.32 11.59
CA ASP A 132 0.68 12.56 10.44
C ASP A 132 1.58 12.79 9.23
N PHE A 133 1.98 11.72 8.56
CA PHE A 133 2.71 11.76 7.28
C PHE A 133 2.14 10.73 6.30
N THR A 134 2.32 10.99 5.01
CA THR A 134 1.82 10.10 3.96
C THR A 134 2.86 9.06 3.59
N PHE A 135 2.37 7.90 3.16
CA PHE A 135 3.19 6.86 2.56
C PHE A 135 2.61 6.35 1.24
N ALA A 136 3.46 5.76 0.45
CA ALA A 136 3.09 4.95 -0.70
C ALA A 136 3.89 3.65 -0.68
N LEU A 137 3.24 2.56 -1.04
CA LEU A 137 3.84 1.25 -1.25
C LEU A 137 3.67 0.87 -2.71
N ARG A 138 4.74 0.37 -3.33
CA ARG A 138 4.69 -0.44 -4.54
C ARG A 138 5.15 -1.84 -4.19
N ALA A 139 4.26 -2.81 -4.29
CA ALA A 139 4.59 -4.21 -4.09
C ALA A 139 4.45 -5.01 -5.39
N LYS A 140 5.19 -6.12 -5.50
CA LYS A 140 5.01 -7.12 -6.55
C LYS A 140 4.80 -8.49 -5.94
N VAL A 141 3.96 -9.27 -6.62
CA VAL A 141 3.59 -10.63 -6.22
C VAL A 141 3.99 -11.61 -7.32
N ARG A 142 4.50 -12.77 -6.95
CA ARG A 142 4.76 -13.91 -7.82
C ARG A 142 4.38 -15.18 -7.07
N ASP A 143 3.56 -16.02 -7.69
CA ASP A 143 3.12 -17.31 -7.12
C ASP A 143 2.52 -17.18 -5.71
N GLY A 144 1.72 -16.12 -5.47
CA GLY A 144 1.08 -15.85 -4.18
C GLY A 144 2.04 -15.38 -3.07
N GLN A 145 3.25 -14.97 -3.42
CA GLN A 145 4.23 -14.42 -2.49
C GLN A 145 4.72 -13.04 -2.93
N VAL A 146 4.98 -12.16 -1.95
CA VAL A 146 5.55 -10.83 -2.19
C VAL A 146 7.02 -11.00 -2.57
N VAL A 147 7.42 -10.49 -3.74
CA VAL A 147 8.80 -10.51 -4.25
C VAL A 147 9.46 -9.13 -4.22
N LEU A 148 8.66 -8.07 -4.13
CA LEU A 148 9.14 -6.69 -3.98
C LEU A 148 8.27 -5.95 -2.97
N TRP A 149 8.93 -5.25 -2.05
CA TRP A 149 8.34 -4.26 -1.16
C TRP A 149 9.10 -2.97 -1.32
N HIS A 150 8.54 -2.00 -2.04
CA HIS A 150 9.18 -0.72 -2.28
C HIS A 150 8.36 0.37 -1.58
N TRP A 151 8.92 0.88 -0.50
CA TRP A 151 8.29 1.81 0.42
C TRP A 151 8.75 3.24 0.20
N PHE A 152 7.82 4.16 0.18
CA PHE A 152 8.02 5.61 0.09
C PHE A 152 7.29 6.28 1.25
N GLU A 153 7.93 7.24 1.87
CA GLU A 153 7.33 8.02 2.95
C GLU A 153 7.81 9.47 2.91
N ASP A 154 7.08 10.39 3.55
CA ASP A 154 7.63 11.70 3.83
C ASP A 154 8.74 11.58 4.89
N SER A 155 9.90 11.16 4.44
CA SER A 155 11.06 10.93 5.29
C SER A 155 11.62 12.21 5.91
N PHE A 156 11.22 13.40 5.43
CA PHE A 156 11.64 14.67 6.01
C PHE A 156 11.07 14.83 7.44
N VAL A 157 9.77 14.67 7.62
CA VAL A 157 9.16 14.79 8.96
C VAL A 157 9.63 13.68 9.89
N VAL A 158 9.82 12.47 9.36
CA VAL A 158 10.36 11.32 10.13
C VAL A 158 11.79 11.60 10.59
N SER A 159 12.64 12.16 9.72
CA SER A 159 14.01 12.55 10.03
C SER A 159 14.06 13.68 11.07
N GLN A 160 13.18 14.68 10.97
CA GLN A 160 13.09 15.74 11.96
C GLN A 160 12.80 15.19 13.38
N ALA A 161 11.82 14.29 13.51
CA ALA A 161 11.49 13.64 14.77
C ALA A 161 12.66 12.79 15.29
N TYR A 162 13.26 11.96 14.43
CA TYR A 162 14.37 11.08 14.80
C TYR A 162 15.62 11.84 15.28
N HIS A 163 15.91 12.98 14.68
CA HIS A 163 17.07 13.81 15.03
C HIS A 163 16.78 14.89 16.08
N GLY A 164 15.54 14.98 16.61
CA GLY A 164 15.18 15.93 17.65
C GLY A 164 15.08 17.38 17.17
N LYS A 165 14.58 17.57 15.94
CA LYS A 165 14.49 18.89 15.27
C LYS A 165 13.05 19.37 15.07
N MET A 166 12.07 18.71 15.72
CA MET A 166 10.65 19.09 15.67
C MET A 166 10.40 20.29 16.57
#